data_c2f586b80503f5e7a70ac2b07baa8d19
#
_entry.id   c2f586b80503f5e7a70ac2b07baa8d19
#
_cell.length_a   1.000
_cell.length_b   1.000
_cell.length_c   1.000
_cell.angle_alpha   90.00
_cell.angle_beta   90.00
_cell.angle_gamma   90.00
#
_symmetry.space_group_name_H-M   'P 1'
#
loop_
_entity.id
_entity.type
_entity.pdbx_description
1 polymer ?
#
loop_
_entity_poly.entity_id
_entity_poly.type
_entity_poly.pdbx_seq_one_letter_code
_entity_poly.pdbx_strand_id
1 'polypeptide(L)'
;CKTYDSNEEWYRWSVIIKEKSLRNRIDSALSSCYLSNNENVLTKTKNGKYKKSSVFKTGKITDIKISKREKSGMASQIIITGTLNTYKVNNQYNIRKVLAPVYETIKRRYGDSMNGYFMLPSAAFYIDKTSGAFNITGGGFGHGTGMSQSGAGNMAKQGNDYRQILHHYFSGVKIVTLKDY
;
A
#
# COMPACT_ATOMS: atom_id res chain seq x y z
N CYS A 1 5.63 4.75 21.07
CA CYS A 1 6.40 5.93 20.66
C CYS A 1 5.47 6.91 19.95
N LYS A 2 5.37 8.15 20.42
CA LYS A 2 4.62 9.21 19.72
C LYS A 2 5.48 9.68 18.55
N THR A 3 4.93 9.64 17.34
CA THR A 3 5.54 10.21 16.13
C THR A 3 4.90 11.55 15.82
N TYR A 4 5.51 12.36 14.99
CA TYR A 4 4.97 13.65 14.56
C TYR A 4 3.59 13.52 13.89
N ASP A 5 3.27 12.35 13.30
CA ASP A 5 2.00 12.08 12.62
C ASP A 5 0.96 11.39 13.52
N SER A 6 1.23 11.17 14.82
CA SER A 6 0.39 10.32 15.68
C SER A 6 -1.05 10.84 15.91
N ASN A 7 -1.29 12.12 15.68
CA ASN A 7 -2.60 12.77 15.82
C ASN A 7 -3.31 12.97 14.46
N GLU A 8 -2.68 12.54 13.37
CA GLU A 8 -3.28 12.69 12.04
C GLU A 8 -4.37 11.65 11.79
N GLU A 9 -5.40 12.02 11.03
CA GLU A 9 -6.55 11.17 10.75
C GLU A 9 -6.16 9.83 10.13
N TRP A 10 -5.18 9.84 9.23
CA TRP A 10 -4.66 8.67 8.54
C TRP A 10 -3.55 7.93 9.28
N TYR A 11 -3.21 8.33 10.50
CA TYR A 11 -2.15 7.65 11.28
C TYR A 11 -2.40 6.16 11.42
N ARG A 12 -3.68 5.78 11.59
CA ARG A 12 -4.13 4.37 11.56
C ARG A 12 -5.47 4.28 10.86
N TRP A 13 -5.60 3.25 10.05
CA TRP A 13 -6.83 2.95 9.34
C TRP A 13 -7.05 1.44 9.24
N SER A 14 -8.28 1.03 9.01
CA SER A 14 -8.65 -0.36 8.77
C SER A 14 -9.78 -0.45 7.75
N VAL A 15 -9.80 -1.57 7.03
CA VAL A 15 -10.88 -1.90 6.11
C VAL A 15 -11.08 -3.40 6.05
N ILE A 16 -12.32 -3.82 5.90
CA ILE A 16 -12.71 -5.22 5.69
C ILE A 16 -13.14 -5.35 4.24
N ILE A 17 -12.37 -6.07 3.45
CA ILE A 17 -12.69 -6.34 2.04
C ILE A 17 -13.32 -7.73 1.92
N LYS A 18 -14.60 -7.79 1.54
CA LYS A 18 -15.28 -9.06 1.30
C LYS A 18 -14.65 -9.79 0.12
N GLU A 19 -14.40 -11.11 0.26
CA GLU A 19 -13.80 -11.93 -0.79
C GLU A 19 -14.57 -11.81 -2.10
N LYS A 20 -15.90 -11.90 -2.06
CA LYS A 20 -16.77 -11.79 -3.24
C LYS A 20 -16.60 -10.43 -3.94
N SER A 21 -16.52 -9.33 -3.19
CA SER A 21 -16.30 -7.99 -3.71
C SER A 21 -14.93 -7.90 -4.41
N LEU A 22 -13.88 -8.38 -3.77
CA LEU A 22 -12.53 -8.39 -4.33
C LEU A 22 -12.45 -9.29 -5.57
N ARG A 23 -13.00 -10.51 -5.52
CA ARG A 23 -13.01 -11.46 -6.63
C ARG A 23 -13.64 -10.90 -7.89
N ASN A 24 -14.73 -10.15 -7.78
CA ASN A 24 -15.45 -9.59 -8.94
C ASN A 24 -14.62 -8.56 -9.73
N ARG A 25 -13.54 -8.01 -9.17
CA ARG A 25 -12.73 -6.97 -9.80
C ARG A 25 -11.24 -7.29 -9.92
N ILE A 26 -10.77 -8.35 -9.24
CA ILE A 26 -9.34 -8.62 -9.12
C ILE A 26 -8.66 -8.88 -10.45
N ASP A 27 -9.29 -9.68 -11.32
CA ASP A 27 -8.71 -10.04 -12.63
C ASP A 27 -8.53 -8.80 -13.52
N SER A 28 -9.49 -7.88 -13.49
CA SER A 28 -9.42 -6.61 -14.21
C SER A 28 -8.31 -5.69 -13.61
N ALA A 29 -8.18 -5.65 -12.29
CA ALA A 29 -7.13 -4.88 -11.62
C ALA A 29 -5.72 -5.44 -11.92
N LEU A 30 -5.56 -6.77 -11.90
CA LEU A 30 -4.32 -7.45 -12.28
C LEU A 30 -3.96 -7.17 -13.74
N SER A 31 -4.94 -7.25 -14.65
CA SER A 31 -4.75 -6.92 -16.06
C SER A 31 -4.29 -5.49 -16.26
N SER A 32 -4.94 -4.52 -15.62
CA SER A 32 -4.55 -3.11 -15.67
C SER A 32 -3.11 -2.87 -15.18
N CYS A 33 -2.71 -3.51 -14.09
CA CYS A 33 -1.33 -3.42 -13.59
C CYS A 33 -0.31 -4.05 -14.54
N TYR A 34 -0.65 -5.18 -15.15
CA TYR A 34 0.20 -5.88 -16.14
C TYR A 34 0.39 -5.05 -17.41
N LEU A 35 -0.68 -4.44 -17.93
CA LEU A 35 -0.64 -3.61 -19.13
C LEU A 35 0.22 -2.34 -18.94
N SER A 36 0.27 -1.79 -17.75
CA SER A 36 1.15 -0.64 -17.45
C SER A 36 2.63 -1.03 -17.43
N ASN A 37 2.95 -2.22 -16.97
CA ASN A 37 4.28 -2.86 -17.06
C ASN A 37 4.12 -4.35 -16.72
N ASN A 38 4.56 -5.23 -17.63
CA ASN A 38 4.39 -6.67 -17.49
C ASN A 38 5.18 -7.33 -16.35
N GLU A 39 6.11 -6.61 -15.71
CA GLU A 39 6.80 -7.03 -14.50
C GLU A 39 5.97 -6.81 -13.23
N ASN A 40 4.89 -6.04 -13.32
CA ASN A 40 4.05 -5.72 -12.18
C ASN A 40 3.25 -6.92 -11.67
N VAL A 41 2.89 -7.84 -12.58
CA VAL A 41 2.10 -9.02 -12.24
C VAL A 41 2.68 -10.26 -12.91
N LEU A 42 3.00 -11.25 -12.09
CA LEU A 42 3.53 -12.53 -12.56
C LEU A 42 2.60 -13.67 -12.13
N THR A 43 2.38 -14.64 -13.01
CA THR A 43 1.54 -15.82 -12.77
C THR A 43 2.40 -16.99 -12.34
N LYS A 44 1.99 -17.72 -11.29
CA LYS A 44 2.67 -18.92 -10.82
C LYS A 44 2.39 -20.09 -11.78
N THR A 45 3.43 -20.76 -12.21
CA THR A 45 3.35 -21.96 -13.07
C THR A 45 3.17 -23.22 -12.23
N LYS A 46 2.81 -24.34 -12.86
CA LYS A 46 2.65 -25.65 -12.21
C LYS A 46 3.91 -26.13 -11.50
N ASN A 47 5.10 -25.77 -12.01
CA ASN A 47 6.40 -26.09 -11.40
C ASN A 47 6.84 -25.07 -10.33
N GLY A 48 5.98 -24.18 -9.88
CA GLY A 48 6.23 -23.22 -8.82
C GLY A 48 6.95 -21.93 -9.23
N LYS A 49 7.47 -21.83 -10.45
CA LYS A 49 8.11 -20.62 -10.97
C LYS A 49 7.06 -19.56 -11.33
N TYR A 50 7.49 -18.30 -11.38
CA TYR A 50 6.65 -17.20 -11.81
C TYR A 50 7.02 -16.74 -13.21
N LYS A 51 6.01 -16.49 -14.05
CA LYS A 51 6.20 -16.00 -15.44
C LYS A 51 5.21 -14.88 -15.77
N LYS A 52 5.52 -14.09 -16.78
CA LYS A 52 4.59 -13.14 -17.39
C LYS A 52 3.44 -13.87 -18.07
N SER A 53 2.23 -13.35 -17.91
CA SER A 53 1.03 -13.85 -18.57
C SER A 53 0.00 -12.73 -18.63
N SER A 54 -0.63 -12.55 -19.78
CA SER A 54 -1.69 -11.56 -19.99
C SER A 54 -3.08 -12.08 -19.65
N VAL A 55 -3.20 -13.35 -19.24
CA VAL A 55 -4.49 -13.96 -18.88
C VAL A 55 -4.62 -14.05 -17.37
N PHE A 56 -5.65 -13.41 -16.83
CA PHE A 56 -5.95 -13.38 -15.40
C PHE A 56 -7.28 -14.06 -15.12
N LYS A 57 -7.24 -15.14 -14.38
CA LYS A 57 -8.39 -15.93 -13.90
C LYS A 57 -8.06 -16.42 -12.50
N THR A 58 -8.36 -15.63 -11.49
CA THR A 58 -8.02 -15.93 -10.09
C THR A 58 -8.92 -17.00 -9.50
N GLY A 59 -10.21 -16.98 -9.85
CA GLY A 59 -11.22 -17.79 -9.18
C GLY A 59 -11.52 -17.25 -7.77
N LYS A 60 -11.99 -18.12 -6.86
CA LYS A 60 -12.20 -17.74 -5.45
C LYS A 60 -10.85 -17.46 -4.79
N ILE A 61 -10.72 -16.30 -4.13
CA ILE A 61 -9.48 -15.92 -3.46
C ILE A 61 -9.38 -16.67 -2.14
N THR A 62 -8.35 -17.49 -2.01
CA THR A 62 -8.15 -18.35 -0.84
C THR A 62 -7.16 -17.75 0.14
N ASP A 63 -6.23 -16.92 -0.33
CA ASP A 63 -5.22 -16.29 0.53
C ASP A 63 -4.59 -15.05 -0.13
N ILE A 64 -4.13 -14.10 0.70
CA ILE A 64 -3.33 -12.95 0.29
C ILE A 64 -2.22 -12.77 1.32
N LYS A 65 -0.96 -12.84 0.86
CA LYS A 65 0.22 -12.71 1.73
C LYS A 65 1.14 -11.60 1.25
N ILE A 66 1.67 -10.83 2.19
CA ILE A 66 2.80 -9.93 1.92
C ILE A 66 4.05 -10.79 1.88
N SER A 67 4.69 -10.89 0.70
CA SER A 67 5.88 -11.71 0.48
C SER A 67 7.18 -10.91 0.57
N LYS A 68 7.10 -9.57 0.40
CA LYS A 68 8.26 -8.68 0.56
C LYS A 68 7.84 -7.32 1.09
N ARG A 69 8.68 -6.74 1.96
CA ARG A 69 8.61 -5.35 2.41
C ARG A 69 9.92 -4.63 2.11
N GLU A 70 9.84 -3.35 1.89
CA GLU A 70 10.99 -2.45 1.84
C GLU A 70 11.53 -2.19 3.26
N LYS A 71 12.72 -1.59 3.37
CA LYS A 71 13.31 -1.16 4.66
C LYS A 71 12.40 -0.22 5.45
N SER A 72 11.57 0.55 4.75
CA SER A 72 10.54 1.44 5.34
C SER A 72 9.36 0.69 5.97
N GLY A 73 9.25 -0.63 5.82
CA GLY A 73 8.10 -1.44 6.24
C GLY A 73 6.95 -1.49 5.21
N MET A 74 7.02 -0.72 4.12
CA MET A 74 6.03 -0.74 3.05
C MET A 74 6.01 -2.09 2.33
N ALA A 75 4.83 -2.65 2.06
CA ALA A 75 4.69 -3.84 1.24
C ALA A 75 5.11 -3.52 -0.20
N SER A 76 6.12 -4.23 -0.70
CA SER A 76 6.63 -4.11 -2.08
C SER A 76 6.25 -5.30 -2.96
N GLN A 77 5.80 -6.39 -2.35
CA GLN A 77 5.32 -7.55 -3.08
C GLN A 77 4.26 -8.29 -2.27
N ILE A 78 3.17 -8.71 -2.94
CA ILE A 78 2.16 -9.62 -2.37
C ILE A 78 1.98 -10.85 -3.27
N ILE A 79 1.50 -11.92 -2.66
CA ILE A 79 1.04 -13.12 -3.36
C ILE A 79 -0.45 -13.26 -3.12
N ILE A 80 -1.21 -13.38 -4.20
CA ILE A 80 -2.66 -13.61 -4.20
C ILE A 80 -2.89 -15.02 -4.69
N THR A 81 -3.45 -15.86 -3.84
CA THR A 81 -3.76 -17.24 -4.15
C THR A 81 -5.25 -17.40 -4.40
N GLY A 82 -5.59 -17.83 -5.58
CA GLY A 82 -6.96 -18.19 -5.96
C GLY A 82 -7.09 -19.69 -6.24
N THR A 83 -8.34 -20.15 -6.42
CA THR A 83 -8.63 -21.57 -6.74
C THR A 83 -8.17 -21.95 -8.13
N LEU A 84 -8.02 -21.01 -9.06
CA LEU A 84 -7.57 -21.27 -10.43
C LEU A 84 -6.10 -20.93 -10.64
N ASN A 85 -5.65 -19.77 -10.17
CA ASN A 85 -4.28 -19.33 -10.33
C ASN A 85 -3.78 -18.54 -9.11
N THR A 86 -2.46 -18.46 -9.02
CA THR A 86 -1.75 -17.64 -8.02
C THR A 86 -0.93 -16.57 -8.72
N TYR A 87 -1.02 -15.35 -8.23
CA TYR A 87 -0.33 -14.18 -8.78
C TYR A 87 0.59 -13.55 -7.77
N LYS A 88 1.71 -13.04 -8.26
CA LYS A 88 2.63 -12.16 -7.56
C LYS A 88 2.43 -10.75 -8.09
N VAL A 89 2.13 -9.81 -7.22
CA VAL A 89 1.97 -8.39 -7.55
C VAL A 89 3.14 -7.63 -6.96
N ASN A 90 3.87 -6.92 -7.82
CA ASN A 90 5.02 -6.10 -7.47
C ASN A 90 4.64 -4.63 -7.40
N ASN A 91 5.41 -3.87 -6.64
CA ASN A 91 5.29 -2.44 -6.43
C ASN A 91 4.10 -2.04 -5.55
N GLN A 92 4.38 -1.18 -4.57
CA GLN A 92 3.39 -0.68 -3.61
C GLN A 92 2.16 -0.02 -4.28
N TYR A 93 2.37 0.71 -5.38
CA TYR A 93 1.27 1.36 -6.10
C TYR A 93 0.28 0.34 -6.67
N ASN A 94 0.79 -0.73 -7.31
CA ASN A 94 -0.03 -1.80 -7.85
C ASN A 94 -0.74 -2.59 -6.74
N ILE A 95 -0.05 -2.88 -5.64
CA ILE A 95 -0.63 -3.53 -4.47
C ILE A 95 -1.83 -2.74 -3.95
N ARG A 96 -1.66 -1.44 -3.76
CA ARG A 96 -2.73 -0.53 -3.31
C ARG A 96 -3.91 -0.51 -4.28
N LYS A 97 -3.67 -0.50 -5.59
CA LYS A 97 -4.71 -0.57 -6.63
C LYS A 97 -5.46 -1.90 -6.64
N VAL A 98 -4.74 -3.02 -6.62
CA VAL A 98 -5.32 -4.37 -6.65
C VAL A 98 -6.19 -4.62 -5.43
N LEU A 99 -5.77 -4.13 -4.26
CA LEU A 99 -6.52 -4.23 -2.99
C LEU A 99 -7.42 -3.02 -2.71
N ALA A 100 -7.76 -2.22 -3.72
CA ALA A 100 -8.57 -1.01 -3.53
C ALA A 100 -9.91 -1.33 -2.85
N PRO A 101 -10.34 -0.58 -1.82
CA PRO A 101 -11.63 -0.76 -1.15
C PRO A 101 -12.74 0.03 -1.86
N VAL A 102 -13.03 -0.32 -3.11
CA VAL A 102 -13.95 0.45 -3.97
C VAL A 102 -15.37 0.50 -3.41
N TYR A 103 -15.81 -0.59 -2.78
CA TYR A 103 -17.16 -0.75 -2.24
C TYR A 103 -17.20 -0.85 -0.71
N GLU A 104 -16.04 -0.74 -0.08
CA GLU A 104 -15.90 -0.90 1.35
C GLU A 104 -15.57 0.45 2.01
N THR A 105 -15.89 0.50 3.30
CA THR A 105 -15.64 1.68 4.14
C THR A 105 -14.30 1.55 4.84
N ILE A 106 -13.42 2.53 4.64
CA ILE A 106 -12.18 2.65 5.42
C ILE A 106 -12.52 3.38 6.72
N LYS A 107 -12.25 2.74 7.85
CA LYS A 107 -12.32 3.33 9.18
C LYS A 107 -10.97 3.95 9.53
N ARG A 108 -10.97 5.23 9.90
CA ARG A 108 -9.78 5.94 10.39
C ARG A 108 -9.77 5.96 11.92
N ARG A 109 -8.60 6.07 12.50
CA ARG A 109 -8.48 6.21 13.97
C ARG A 109 -9.12 7.51 14.45
N TYR A 110 -8.91 8.58 13.69
CA TYR A 110 -9.47 9.91 13.91
C TYR A 110 -10.20 10.35 12.65
N GLY A 111 -11.24 11.17 12.82
CA GLY A 111 -12.05 11.64 11.69
C GLY A 111 -13.04 10.61 11.16
N ASP A 112 -13.75 11.00 10.10
CA ASP A 112 -14.84 10.23 9.53
C ASP A 112 -14.37 9.00 8.76
N SER A 113 -15.26 8.02 8.63
CA SER A 113 -15.09 6.90 7.72
C SER A 113 -15.17 7.34 6.28
N MET A 114 -14.39 6.70 5.39
CA MET A 114 -14.26 7.07 3.98
C MET A 114 -14.68 5.92 3.07
N ASN A 115 -15.41 6.23 2.00
CA ASN A 115 -15.90 5.25 1.02
C ASN A 115 -15.34 5.51 -0.36
N GLY A 116 -15.38 4.49 -1.24
CA GLY A 116 -15.11 4.64 -2.67
C GLY A 116 -13.66 4.93 -3.04
N TYR A 117 -12.70 4.44 -2.28
CA TYR A 117 -11.28 4.64 -2.58
C TYR A 117 -10.79 3.70 -3.69
N PHE A 118 -10.11 4.27 -4.68
CA PHE A 118 -9.54 3.54 -5.82
C PHE A 118 -8.20 2.85 -5.53
N MET A 119 -7.68 3.01 -4.31
CA MET A 119 -6.49 2.33 -3.81
C MET A 119 -6.49 2.34 -2.27
N LEU A 120 -5.73 1.43 -1.65
CA LEU A 120 -5.48 1.51 -0.21
C LEU A 120 -4.76 2.83 0.15
N PRO A 121 -4.99 3.41 1.33
CA PRO A 121 -4.35 4.66 1.76
C PRO A 121 -2.82 4.62 1.69
N SER A 122 -2.22 3.50 2.06
CA SER A 122 -0.78 3.28 2.00
C SER A 122 -0.45 1.81 1.76
N ALA A 123 0.83 1.49 1.56
CA ALA A 123 1.34 0.11 1.56
C ALA A 123 1.92 -0.34 2.92
N ALA A 124 1.80 0.49 3.96
CA ALA A 124 2.13 0.14 5.34
C ALA A 124 0.94 -0.53 6.02
N PHE A 125 0.71 -1.80 5.75
CA PHE A 125 -0.43 -2.54 6.30
C PHE A 125 -0.08 -3.97 6.66
N TYR A 126 -0.94 -4.57 7.47
CA TYR A 126 -1.06 -6.01 7.70
C TYR A 126 -2.38 -6.49 7.11
N ILE A 127 -2.43 -7.76 6.73
CA ILE A 127 -3.62 -8.39 6.18
C ILE A 127 -3.85 -9.72 6.85
N ASP A 128 -5.07 -9.92 7.35
CA ASP A 128 -5.51 -11.15 8.00
C ASP A 128 -6.76 -11.66 7.28
N LYS A 129 -6.77 -12.96 7.00
CA LYS A 129 -7.93 -13.62 6.43
C LYS A 129 -8.93 -13.98 7.52
N THR A 130 -10.19 -13.64 7.30
CA THR A 130 -11.33 -14.09 8.10
C THR A 130 -12.29 -14.91 7.25
N SER A 131 -13.39 -15.41 7.83
CA SER A 131 -14.41 -16.14 7.08
C SER A 131 -15.04 -15.21 6.00
N GLY A 132 -14.69 -15.43 4.74
CA GLY A 132 -15.24 -14.71 3.59
C GLY A 132 -14.75 -13.26 3.40
N ALA A 133 -13.70 -12.83 4.11
CA ALA A 133 -13.17 -11.47 3.98
C ALA A 133 -11.67 -11.41 4.32
N PHE A 134 -11.07 -10.26 3.99
CA PHE A 134 -9.71 -9.88 4.34
C PHE A 134 -9.74 -8.60 5.17
N ASN A 135 -9.25 -8.67 6.39
CA ASN A 135 -9.07 -7.52 7.27
C ASN A 135 -7.72 -6.88 6.97
N ILE A 136 -7.71 -5.65 6.56
CA ILE A 136 -6.49 -4.88 6.28
C ILE A 136 -6.41 -3.76 7.31
N THR A 137 -5.33 -3.75 8.08
CA THR A 137 -5.03 -2.69 9.06
C THR A 137 -3.73 -2.03 8.69
N GLY A 138 -3.74 -0.72 8.54
CA GLY A 138 -2.59 0.02 8.09
C GLY A 138 -2.39 1.37 8.76
N GLY A 139 -1.37 2.08 8.31
CA GLY A 139 -1.03 3.42 8.79
C GLY A 139 -0.48 4.31 7.68
N GLY A 140 -0.73 5.62 7.82
CA GLY A 140 -0.30 6.63 6.88
C GLY A 140 -1.17 6.74 5.63
N PHE A 141 -0.96 7.83 4.90
CA PHE A 141 -1.60 8.10 3.61
C PHE A 141 -0.53 8.54 2.61
N GLY A 142 -0.37 7.77 1.52
CA GLY A 142 0.62 8.07 0.50
C GLY A 142 1.59 6.92 0.20
N HIS A 143 2.68 7.25 -0.48
CA HIS A 143 3.69 6.29 -0.96
C HIS A 143 4.77 5.96 0.10
N GLY A 144 4.86 6.75 1.20
CA GLY A 144 5.83 6.52 2.28
C GLY A 144 7.29 6.76 1.89
N THR A 145 7.53 7.57 0.86
CA THR A 145 8.86 7.94 0.41
C THR A 145 9.03 9.46 0.49
N GLY A 146 10.17 9.91 1.00
CA GLY A 146 10.44 11.33 1.20
C GLY A 146 9.84 11.89 2.50
N MET A 147 9.51 13.17 2.52
CA MET A 147 9.08 13.92 3.69
C MET A 147 7.56 13.84 3.88
N SER A 148 7.12 13.55 5.10
CA SER A 148 5.70 13.68 5.47
C SER A 148 5.33 15.16 5.58
N GLN A 149 4.31 15.60 4.83
CA GLN A 149 3.81 16.97 4.91
C GLN A 149 3.25 17.29 6.30
N SER A 150 2.40 16.40 6.84
CA SER A 150 1.83 16.55 8.18
C SER A 150 2.92 16.50 9.26
N GLY A 151 3.85 15.54 9.14
CA GLY A 151 4.96 15.42 10.07
C GLY A 151 5.87 16.68 10.08
N ALA A 152 6.22 17.19 8.90
CA ALA A 152 6.99 18.42 8.77
C ALA A 152 6.26 19.63 9.39
N GLY A 153 4.95 19.76 9.10
CA GLY A 153 4.11 20.80 9.70
C GLY A 153 4.04 20.72 11.22
N ASN A 154 3.92 19.51 11.76
CA ASN A 154 3.89 19.29 13.21
C ASN A 154 5.27 19.52 13.87
N MET A 155 6.37 19.21 13.19
CA MET A 155 7.71 19.58 13.63
C MET A 155 7.88 21.11 13.68
N ALA A 156 7.45 21.82 12.65
CA ALA A 156 7.49 23.29 12.61
C ALA A 156 6.66 23.92 13.76
N LYS A 157 5.45 23.40 14.02
CA LYS A 157 4.62 23.84 15.16
C LYS A 157 5.30 23.60 16.52
N GLN A 158 6.22 22.64 16.62
CA GLN A 158 7.01 22.37 17.82
C GLN A 158 8.31 23.18 17.89
N GLY A 159 8.51 24.13 16.96
CA GLY A 159 9.65 25.04 16.95
C GLY A 159 10.87 24.52 16.17
N ASN A 160 10.76 23.41 15.45
CA ASN A 160 11.86 22.96 14.59
C ASN A 160 11.98 23.87 13.36
N ASP A 161 13.20 24.26 13.03
CA ASP A 161 13.49 25.01 11.82
C ASP A 161 13.52 24.10 10.57
N TYR A 162 13.57 24.71 9.39
CA TYR A 162 13.55 23.95 8.11
C TYR A 162 14.75 23.02 7.96
N ARG A 163 15.93 23.36 8.54
CA ARG A 163 17.13 22.51 8.47
C ARG A 163 16.96 21.26 9.31
N GLN A 164 16.42 21.39 10.52
CA GLN A 164 16.11 20.27 11.40
C GLN A 164 15.08 19.35 10.76
N ILE A 165 14.03 19.90 10.13
CA ILE A 165 13.00 19.14 9.41
C ILE A 165 13.62 18.38 8.23
N LEU A 166 14.40 19.04 7.38
CA LEU A 166 15.04 18.40 6.23
C LEU A 166 16.00 17.28 6.66
N HIS A 167 16.83 17.50 7.67
CA HIS A 167 17.73 16.46 8.18
C HIS A 167 17.01 15.30 8.88
N HIS A 168 15.80 15.53 9.42
CA HIS A 168 14.99 14.45 9.97
C HIS A 168 14.52 13.47 8.89
N TYR A 169 14.09 13.96 7.72
CA TYR A 169 13.57 13.13 6.63
C TYR A 169 14.64 12.66 5.65
N PHE A 170 15.72 13.41 5.49
CA PHE A 170 16.77 13.15 4.52
C PHE A 170 18.12 13.03 5.22
N SER A 171 18.54 11.81 5.53
CA SER A 171 19.85 11.55 6.12
C SER A 171 20.96 11.73 5.08
N GLY A 172 22.10 12.29 5.52
CA GLY A 172 23.30 12.42 4.67
C GLY A 172 23.22 13.52 3.60
N VAL A 173 22.23 14.40 3.64
CA VAL A 173 22.13 15.56 2.75
C VAL A 173 22.86 16.79 3.33
N LYS A 174 23.43 17.62 2.43
CA LYS A 174 23.95 18.94 2.77
C LYS A 174 22.99 20.00 2.21
N ILE A 175 22.57 20.92 3.07
CA ILE A 175 21.74 22.06 2.67
C ILE A 175 22.68 23.17 2.23
N VAL A 176 22.54 23.59 0.97
CA VAL A 176 23.32 24.67 0.34
C VAL A 176 22.40 25.73 -0.24
N THR A 177 22.88 26.94 -0.40
CA THR A 177 22.17 28.00 -1.13
C THR A 177 22.48 27.94 -2.61
N LEU A 178 21.56 28.44 -3.48
CA LEU A 178 21.79 28.50 -4.92
C LEU A 178 23.01 29.38 -5.31
N LYS A 179 23.52 30.18 -4.39
CA LYS A 179 24.75 30.99 -4.59
C LYS A 179 26.03 30.17 -4.45
N ASP A 180 25.93 28.94 -4.00
CA ASP A 180 27.07 28.04 -3.78
C ASP A 180 27.35 27.15 -5.02
N TYR A 181 26.71 27.44 -6.18
CA TYR A 181 26.90 26.78 -7.48
C TYR A 181 27.40 27.76 -8.52
#